data_f46d83a26206b72b3c490ed8b5f2876f
#
_entry.id   f46d83a26206b72b3c490ed8b5f2876f
#
_cell.length_a   1.000
_cell.length_b   1.000
_cell.length_c   1.000
_cell.angle_alpha   90.00
_cell.angle_beta   90.00
_cell.angle_gamma   90.00
#
_symmetry.space_group_name_H-M   'P 1'
#
loop_
_entity.id
_entity.type
_entity.pdbx_description
1 polymer ?
#
loop_
_entity_poly.entity_id
_entity_poly.type
_entity_poly.pdbx_seq_one_letter_code
_entity_poly.pdbx_strand_id
1 'polypeptide(L)'
;CLSKGLGAPVGSMLIGDSEFIALAYRWRKMFGGGMRQAGILAAAGLFALDHNVERLAEDHLRAKRLATAVNDMSGFSIDLDSVQSNMVYISTAEGEAQAVVDRLVDQGVDTLTIDESTVRAVIHLHITDQDIERAITAFESVL
;
A
#
# COMPACT_ATOMS: atom_id res chain seq x y z
N CYS A 1 -4.45 7.95 3.98
CA CYS A 1 -3.04 7.87 4.38
C CYS A 1 -2.19 8.74 3.47
N LEU A 2 -1.30 9.57 4.05
CA LEU A 2 -0.45 10.49 3.30
C LEU A 2 0.94 9.92 2.95
N SER A 3 1.30 8.75 3.49
CA SER A 3 2.67 8.23 3.48
C SER A 3 2.94 7.11 2.45
N LYS A 4 2.07 6.89 1.50
CA LYS A 4 2.26 5.92 0.40
C LYS A 4 2.47 6.65 -0.92
N GLY A 5 1.54 6.57 -1.85
CA GLY A 5 1.61 7.27 -3.13
C GLY A 5 1.75 8.78 -3.02
N LEU A 6 1.19 9.40 -1.99
CA LEU A 6 1.37 10.82 -1.71
C LEU A 6 2.77 11.18 -1.18
N GLY A 7 3.51 10.22 -0.62
CA GLY A 7 4.92 10.39 -0.27
C GLY A 7 5.22 11.30 0.92
N ALA A 8 4.24 11.66 1.75
CA ALA A 8 4.52 12.35 3.01
C ALA A 8 5.22 11.40 4.00
N PRO A 9 6.09 11.90 4.89
CA PRO A 9 6.86 11.03 5.80
C PRO A 9 5.96 10.28 6.80
N VAL A 10 4.81 10.86 7.16
CA VAL A 10 3.85 10.29 8.10
C VAL A 10 2.51 11.00 7.95
N GLY A 11 1.45 10.35 8.38
CA GLY A 11 0.15 10.96 8.59
C GLY A 11 -1.00 10.27 7.90
N SER A 12 -2.17 10.49 8.48
CA SER A 12 -3.47 10.14 7.92
C SER A 12 -4.43 11.29 8.13
N MET A 13 -5.30 11.50 7.16
CA MET A 13 -6.36 12.49 7.23
C MET A 13 -7.67 11.79 7.55
N LEU A 14 -8.39 12.31 8.53
CA LEU A 14 -9.78 11.96 8.80
C LEU A 14 -10.66 13.12 8.37
N ILE A 15 -11.67 12.85 7.58
CA ILE A 15 -12.56 13.85 6.99
C ILE A 15 -14.00 13.47 7.34
N GLY A 16 -14.80 14.45 7.71
CA GLY A 16 -16.19 14.26 8.08
C GLY A 16 -16.87 15.59 8.41
N ASP A 17 -18.12 15.53 8.87
CA ASP A 17 -18.81 16.72 9.37
C ASP A 17 -18.18 17.26 10.66
N SER A 18 -18.58 18.45 11.06
CA SER A 18 -18.00 19.15 12.21
C SER A 18 -18.22 18.43 13.54
N GLU A 19 -19.36 17.76 13.74
CA GLU A 19 -19.68 17.02 14.95
C GLU A 19 -18.79 15.78 15.06
N PHE A 20 -18.69 14.99 13.98
CA PHE A 20 -17.80 13.83 13.89
C PHE A 20 -16.33 14.23 14.12
N ILE A 21 -15.86 15.29 13.50
CA ILE A 21 -14.47 15.75 13.66
C ILE A 21 -14.19 16.26 15.07
N ALA A 22 -15.13 16.95 15.71
CA ALA A 22 -14.97 17.37 17.11
C ALA A 22 -14.83 16.17 18.06
N LEU A 23 -15.62 15.12 17.86
CA LEU A 23 -15.54 13.88 18.61
C LEU A 23 -14.21 13.14 18.31
N ALA A 24 -13.84 13.01 17.05
CA ALA A 24 -12.60 12.37 16.62
C ALA A 24 -11.36 13.09 17.19
N TYR A 25 -11.36 14.42 17.24
CA TYR A 25 -10.29 15.21 17.86
C TYR A 25 -10.10 14.84 19.34
N ARG A 26 -11.20 14.67 20.10
CA ARG A 26 -11.16 14.24 21.50
C ARG A 26 -10.55 12.83 21.62
N TRP A 27 -10.99 11.88 20.79
CA TRP A 27 -10.46 10.52 20.77
C TRP A 27 -8.97 10.49 20.41
N ARG A 28 -8.56 11.24 19.39
CA ARG A 28 -7.14 11.38 19.04
C ARG A 28 -6.30 11.81 20.23
N LYS A 29 -6.81 12.78 21.02
CA LYS A 29 -6.11 13.28 22.19
C LYS A 29 -6.01 12.21 23.29
N MET A 30 -7.09 11.48 23.53
CA MET A 30 -7.17 10.42 24.55
C MET A 30 -6.22 9.24 24.22
N PHE A 31 -6.06 8.90 22.94
CA PHE A 31 -5.15 7.84 22.48
C PHE A 31 -3.69 8.32 22.26
N GLY A 32 -3.34 9.50 22.73
CA GLY A 32 -1.96 10.01 22.64
C GLY A 32 -1.57 10.65 21.31
N GLY A 33 -2.49 10.80 20.35
CA GLY A 33 -2.24 11.38 19.04
C GLY A 33 -2.16 12.91 18.99
N GLY A 34 -1.81 13.55 20.10
CA GLY A 34 -1.78 15.00 20.24
C GLY A 34 -0.39 15.61 20.10
N MET A 35 0.34 15.30 19.04
CA MET A 35 1.67 15.87 18.76
C MET A 35 1.64 17.39 18.72
N ARG A 36 2.54 18.03 19.47
CA ARG A 36 2.79 19.47 19.41
C ARG A 36 3.78 19.79 18.29
N GLN A 37 3.80 21.06 17.82
CA GLN A 37 4.70 21.51 16.76
C GLN A 37 4.69 20.59 15.50
N ALA A 38 3.51 20.12 15.12
CA ALA A 38 3.31 19.23 13.97
C ALA A 38 3.46 19.93 12.61
N GLY A 39 3.82 21.22 12.58
CA GLY A 39 3.91 22.04 11.38
C GLY A 39 4.90 21.49 10.34
N ILE A 40 6.00 20.87 10.76
CA ILE A 40 6.97 20.23 9.84
C ILE A 40 6.28 19.08 9.08
N LEU A 41 5.55 18.23 9.79
CA LEU A 41 4.81 17.11 9.17
C LEU A 41 3.63 17.61 8.33
N ALA A 42 2.94 18.66 8.80
CA ALA A 42 1.85 19.28 8.06
C ALA A 42 2.32 19.91 6.75
N ALA A 43 3.48 20.57 6.75
CA ALA A 43 4.08 21.14 5.54
C ALA A 43 4.40 20.06 4.51
N ALA A 44 4.96 18.91 4.94
CA ALA A 44 5.18 17.78 4.05
C ALA A 44 3.85 17.19 3.51
N GLY A 45 2.81 17.13 4.33
CA GLY A 45 1.47 16.72 3.92
C GLY A 45 0.84 17.68 2.90
N LEU A 46 0.97 18.99 3.08
CA LEU A 46 0.51 19.99 2.13
C LEU A 46 1.25 19.85 0.80
N PHE A 47 2.59 19.77 0.83
CA PHE A 47 3.37 19.55 -0.38
C PHE A 47 2.91 18.29 -1.13
N ALA A 48 2.69 17.19 -0.41
CA ALA A 48 2.22 15.93 -1.00
C ALA A 48 0.84 16.09 -1.68
N LEU A 49 -0.09 16.81 -1.06
CA LEU A 49 -1.41 17.09 -1.62
C LEU A 49 -1.36 18.01 -2.85
N ASP A 50 -0.48 19.00 -2.83
CA ASP A 50 -0.35 19.95 -3.93
C ASP A 50 0.36 19.37 -5.17
N HIS A 51 1.25 18.37 -4.98
CA HIS A 51 2.15 17.90 -6.05
C HIS A 51 1.96 16.43 -6.45
N ASN A 52 1.44 15.57 -5.56
CA ASN A 52 1.47 14.13 -5.77
C ASN A 52 0.09 13.49 -6.01
N VAL A 53 -1.01 14.25 -6.00
CA VAL A 53 -2.36 13.67 -6.20
C VAL A 53 -2.51 13.11 -7.61
N GLU A 54 -2.15 13.87 -8.63
CA GLU A 54 -2.31 13.46 -10.04
C GLU A 54 -1.48 12.21 -10.37
N ARG A 55 -0.29 12.08 -9.78
CA ARG A 55 0.57 10.92 -10.01
C ARG A 55 0.05 9.61 -9.40
N LEU A 56 -0.94 9.65 -8.50
CA LEU A 56 -1.55 8.43 -7.96
C LEU A 56 -2.11 7.51 -9.06
N ALA A 57 -2.47 8.07 -10.20
CA ALA A 57 -2.88 7.30 -11.37
C ALA A 57 -1.80 6.31 -11.84
N GLU A 58 -0.52 6.68 -11.72
CA GLU A 58 0.60 5.80 -12.06
C GLU A 58 0.67 4.61 -11.10
N ASP A 59 0.51 4.85 -9.79
CA ASP A 59 0.50 3.78 -8.78
C ASP A 59 -0.66 2.80 -9.03
N HIS A 60 -1.82 3.31 -9.43
CA HIS A 60 -2.98 2.47 -9.77
C HIS A 60 -2.73 1.61 -11.02
N LEU A 61 -2.08 2.16 -12.04
CA LEU A 61 -1.69 1.41 -13.24
C LEU A 61 -0.67 0.31 -12.92
N ARG A 62 0.33 0.63 -12.10
CA ARG A 62 1.34 -0.32 -11.63
C ARG A 62 0.73 -1.45 -10.82
N ALA A 63 -0.21 -1.10 -9.90
CA ALA A 63 -0.94 -2.10 -9.12
C ALA A 63 -1.73 -3.06 -10.01
N LYS A 64 -2.45 -2.54 -11.00
CA LYS A 64 -3.19 -3.37 -11.98
C LYS A 64 -2.26 -4.24 -12.82
N ARG A 65 -1.13 -3.71 -13.25
CA ARG A 65 -0.14 -4.46 -14.03
C ARG A 65 0.42 -5.65 -13.22
N LEU A 66 0.84 -5.40 -11.98
CA LEU A 66 1.31 -6.45 -11.08
C LEU A 66 0.20 -7.50 -10.85
N ALA A 67 -1.00 -7.04 -10.52
CA ALA A 67 -2.14 -7.93 -10.25
C ALA A 67 -2.47 -8.83 -11.44
N THR A 68 -2.54 -8.27 -12.66
CA THR A 68 -2.84 -9.04 -13.86
C THR A 68 -1.77 -10.10 -14.10
N ALA A 69 -0.49 -9.71 -14.05
CA ALA A 69 0.61 -10.64 -14.31
C ALA A 69 0.65 -11.80 -13.28
N VAL A 70 0.49 -11.48 -11.98
CA VAL A 70 0.51 -12.49 -10.93
C VAL A 70 -0.74 -13.38 -10.96
N ASN A 71 -1.90 -12.85 -11.33
CA ASN A 71 -3.13 -13.64 -11.46
C ASN A 71 -3.06 -14.68 -12.60
N ASP A 72 -2.24 -14.42 -13.62
CA ASP A 72 -2.04 -15.37 -14.73
C ASP A 72 -1.06 -16.51 -14.37
N MET A 73 -0.41 -16.44 -13.20
CA MET A 73 0.51 -17.47 -12.70
C MET A 73 -0.25 -18.57 -11.94
N SER A 74 0.12 -19.83 -12.15
CA SER A 74 -0.43 -20.93 -11.35
C SER A 74 -0.03 -20.78 -9.88
N GLY A 75 -0.94 -21.07 -8.96
CA GLY A 75 -0.67 -20.99 -7.52
C GLY A 75 -1.05 -19.66 -6.87
N PHE A 76 -1.37 -18.64 -7.66
CA PHE A 76 -1.88 -17.35 -7.18
C PHE A 76 -3.27 -17.06 -7.74
N SER A 77 -4.05 -16.27 -7.00
CA SER A 77 -5.36 -15.79 -7.45
C SER A 77 -5.61 -14.39 -6.91
N ILE A 78 -6.15 -13.51 -7.75
CA ILE A 78 -6.44 -12.11 -7.40
C ILE A 78 -7.82 -11.74 -7.94
N ASP A 79 -8.66 -11.18 -7.09
CA ASP A 79 -9.86 -10.49 -7.54
C ASP A 79 -9.46 -9.16 -8.20
N LEU A 80 -9.32 -9.17 -9.53
CA LEU A 80 -8.88 -8.00 -10.31
C LEU A 80 -9.81 -6.81 -10.19
N ASP A 81 -11.11 -7.03 -9.94
CA ASP A 81 -12.09 -5.96 -9.76
C ASP A 81 -11.88 -5.23 -8.42
N SER A 82 -11.27 -5.88 -7.44
CA SER A 82 -10.90 -5.27 -6.15
C SER A 82 -9.68 -4.36 -6.23
N VAL A 83 -8.87 -4.45 -7.28
CA VAL A 83 -7.64 -3.66 -7.47
C VAL A 83 -7.98 -2.27 -8.00
N GLN A 84 -8.49 -1.41 -7.13
CA GLN A 84 -8.96 -0.07 -7.49
C GLN A 84 -7.98 1.06 -7.08
N SER A 85 -6.96 0.74 -6.30
CA SER A 85 -5.98 1.72 -5.83
C SER A 85 -4.56 1.12 -5.90
N ASN A 86 -3.76 1.37 -4.89
CA ASN A 86 -2.36 0.99 -4.81
C ASN A 86 -2.09 -0.30 -4.04
N MET A 87 -3.12 -1.06 -3.68
CA MET A 87 -2.97 -2.31 -2.94
C MET A 87 -3.41 -3.50 -3.79
N VAL A 88 -2.63 -4.58 -3.72
CA VAL A 88 -2.93 -5.86 -4.37
C VAL A 88 -2.96 -6.93 -3.28
N TYR A 89 -4.07 -7.64 -3.18
CA TYR A 89 -4.23 -8.79 -2.30
C TYR A 89 -4.16 -10.05 -3.13
N ILE A 90 -3.19 -10.90 -2.82
CA ILE A 90 -2.81 -12.08 -3.59
C ILE A 90 -3.13 -13.30 -2.75
N SER A 91 -4.07 -14.11 -3.19
CA SER A 91 -4.39 -15.37 -2.53
C SER A 91 -3.40 -16.46 -2.97
N THR A 92 -2.91 -17.21 -1.98
CA THR A 92 -2.04 -18.37 -2.11
C THR A 92 -2.77 -19.64 -1.64
N ALA A 93 -2.13 -20.80 -1.72
CA ALA A 93 -2.63 -21.97 -1.01
C ALA A 93 -2.66 -21.73 0.51
N GLU A 94 -3.55 -22.43 1.20
CA GLU A 94 -3.72 -22.33 2.64
C GLU A 94 -2.39 -22.65 3.37
N GLY A 95 -1.96 -21.75 4.27
CA GLY A 95 -0.72 -21.87 5.02
C GLY A 95 0.55 -21.45 4.27
N GLU A 96 0.48 -21.06 3.00
CA GLU A 96 1.67 -20.76 2.18
C GLU A 96 2.05 -19.27 2.17
N ALA A 97 1.19 -18.37 2.63
CA ALA A 97 1.42 -16.92 2.49
C ALA A 97 2.76 -16.46 3.09
N GLN A 98 3.13 -16.94 4.28
CA GLN A 98 4.40 -16.58 4.90
C GLN A 98 5.61 -17.11 4.11
N ALA A 99 5.55 -18.35 3.64
CA ALA A 99 6.61 -18.94 2.84
C ALA A 99 6.81 -18.20 1.50
N VAL A 100 5.73 -17.72 0.89
CA VAL A 100 5.80 -16.86 -0.31
C VAL A 100 6.46 -15.53 0.02
N VAL A 101 6.06 -14.86 1.11
CA VAL A 101 6.67 -13.60 1.54
C VAL A 101 8.18 -13.78 1.79
N ASP A 102 8.59 -14.82 2.51
CA ASP A 102 10.00 -15.07 2.80
C ASP A 102 10.83 -15.26 1.52
N ARG A 103 10.31 -16.02 0.55
CA ARG A 103 10.95 -16.21 -0.76
C ARG A 103 11.02 -14.92 -1.58
N LEU A 104 9.97 -14.07 -1.53
CA LEU A 104 9.97 -12.76 -2.20
C LEU A 104 11.00 -11.81 -1.59
N VAL A 105 11.16 -11.82 -0.26
CA VAL A 105 12.19 -11.04 0.44
C VAL A 105 13.59 -11.46 -0.01
N ASP A 106 13.85 -12.76 -0.18
CA ASP A 106 15.12 -13.26 -0.71
C ASP A 106 15.41 -12.76 -2.15
N GLN A 107 14.35 -12.42 -2.91
CA GLN A 107 14.45 -11.79 -4.23
C GLN A 107 14.45 -10.24 -4.16
N GLY A 108 14.45 -9.65 -2.98
CA GLY A 108 14.44 -8.21 -2.76
C GLY A 108 13.08 -7.55 -2.97
N VAL A 109 11.99 -8.31 -2.80
CA VAL A 109 10.61 -7.81 -2.90
C VAL A 109 9.92 -7.92 -1.54
N ASP A 110 9.76 -6.79 -0.86
CA ASP A 110 9.09 -6.72 0.44
C ASP A 110 7.56 -6.69 0.28
N THR A 111 6.91 -7.67 0.89
CA THR A 111 5.45 -7.78 0.98
C THR A 111 5.06 -8.18 2.40
N LEU A 112 3.78 -8.23 2.70
CA LEU A 112 3.28 -8.62 4.02
C LEU A 112 2.17 -9.65 3.90
N THR A 113 2.14 -10.62 4.83
CA THR A 113 0.98 -11.48 5.03
C THR A 113 -0.15 -10.71 5.72
N ILE A 114 -1.39 -10.99 5.34
CA ILE A 114 -2.59 -10.51 6.02
C ILE A 114 -3.18 -11.64 6.88
N ASP A 115 -3.15 -12.84 6.36
CA ASP A 115 -3.57 -14.08 6.99
C ASP A 115 -2.73 -15.25 6.44
N GLU A 116 -3.12 -16.48 6.74
CA GLU A 116 -2.39 -17.69 6.36
C GLU A 116 -2.34 -17.95 4.83
N SER A 117 -3.24 -17.32 4.08
CA SER A 117 -3.39 -17.52 2.63
C SER A 117 -3.33 -16.24 1.80
N THR A 118 -3.09 -15.07 2.41
CA THR A 118 -3.15 -13.79 1.70
C THR A 118 -1.87 -12.99 1.88
N VAL A 119 -1.23 -12.69 0.76
CA VAL A 119 -0.10 -11.74 0.65
C VAL A 119 -0.61 -10.38 0.17
N ARG A 120 -0.14 -9.31 0.78
CA ARG A 120 -0.46 -7.94 0.37
C ARG A 120 0.78 -7.23 -0.18
N ALA A 121 0.71 -6.79 -1.41
CA ALA A 121 1.65 -5.86 -2.02
C ALA A 121 1.08 -4.43 -2.01
N VAL A 122 1.95 -3.43 -1.79
CA VAL A 122 1.56 -2.01 -1.73
C VAL A 122 2.46 -1.21 -2.66
N ILE A 123 1.85 -0.56 -3.64
CA ILE A 123 2.55 0.36 -4.54
C ILE A 123 2.60 1.75 -3.89
N HIS A 124 3.72 2.41 -3.95
CA HIS A 124 3.92 3.74 -3.38
C HIS A 124 4.86 4.59 -4.22
N LEU A 125 5.09 5.85 -3.81
CA LEU A 125 5.84 6.88 -4.56
C LEU A 125 7.18 6.39 -5.14
N HIS A 126 7.90 5.53 -4.44
CA HIS A 126 9.23 5.09 -4.84
C HIS A 126 9.23 3.82 -5.72
N ILE A 127 8.07 3.22 -5.98
CA ILE A 127 7.97 2.04 -6.85
C ILE A 127 7.89 2.49 -8.30
N THR A 128 8.86 2.09 -9.08
CA THR A 128 8.97 2.38 -10.51
C THR A 128 8.38 1.25 -11.37
N ASP A 129 8.24 1.49 -12.67
CA ASP A 129 7.83 0.43 -13.61
C ASP A 129 8.84 -0.72 -13.65
N GLN A 130 10.14 -0.41 -13.49
CA GLN A 130 11.19 -1.42 -13.43
C GLN A 130 11.07 -2.29 -12.16
N ASP A 131 10.68 -1.70 -11.04
CA ASP A 131 10.44 -2.47 -9.81
C ASP A 131 9.24 -3.40 -9.95
N ILE A 132 8.20 -3.00 -10.69
CA ILE A 132 7.07 -3.88 -11.03
C ILE A 132 7.53 -5.08 -11.86
N GLU A 133 8.39 -4.89 -12.88
CA GLU A 133 8.94 -6.01 -13.65
C GLU A 133 9.76 -6.96 -12.78
N ARG A 134 10.57 -6.41 -11.88
CA ARG A 134 11.33 -7.22 -10.91
C ARG A 134 10.42 -7.99 -9.97
N ALA A 135 9.35 -7.37 -9.49
CA ALA A 135 8.36 -8.03 -8.64
C ALA A 135 7.66 -9.16 -9.38
N ILE A 136 7.24 -8.96 -10.63
CA ILE A 136 6.63 -10.00 -11.47
C ILE A 136 7.59 -11.20 -11.62
N THR A 137 8.86 -10.93 -11.96
CA THR A 137 9.88 -11.99 -12.08
C THR A 137 10.11 -12.72 -10.76
N ALA A 138 10.08 -12.00 -9.62
CA ALA A 138 10.19 -12.62 -8.30
C ALA A 138 9.00 -13.56 -8.02
N PHE A 139 7.77 -13.15 -8.33
CA PHE A 139 6.59 -14.01 -8.19
C PHE A 139 6.68 -15.27 -9.08
N GLU A 140 7.20 -15.18 -10.30
CA GLU A 140 7.46 -16.34 -11.16
C GLU A 140 8.46 -17.32 -10.55
N SER A 141 9.45 -16.83 -9.82
CA SER A 141 10.53 -17.65 -9.25
C SER A 141 10.18 -18.34 -7.93
N VAL A 142 9.08 -17.95 -7.29
CA VAL A 142 8.66 -18.49 -5.98
C VAL A 142 7.52 -19.51 -6.05
N LEU A 143 7.12 -19.86 -7.28
CA LEU A 143 6.12 -20.92 -7.58
C LEU A 143 6.64 -22.35 -7.35
#